data_1ba2baf01b34a346116be7aa81bf3271
#
_entry.id   1ba2baf01b34a346116be7aa81bf3271
#
_cell.length_a   1.000
_cell.length_b   1.000
_cell.length_c   1.000
_cell.angle_alpha   90.00
_cell.angle_beta   90.00
_cell.angle_gamma   90.00
#
_symmetry.space_group_name_H-M   'P 1'
#
loop_
_entity.id
_entity.type
_entity.pdbx_description
1 polymer ?
#
loop_
_entity_poly.entity_id
_entity_poly.type
_entity_poly.pdbx_seq_one_letter_code
_entity_poly.pdbx_strand_id
1 'polypeptide(L)'
;DFNSVGEGIANMTQKFPEIHQIKDQDEIIKTFLTGYVTHLVLDETWITTVFRKHFSNENIFPKSTPILVLDRAIQMYMDSQYWGSIESKIESIEKCNIEKVSLPFLSNNSLNEWRDWICNFLNLGFSWDRLNFMAKRISNGNAQHEAIPFTQNFLADPIQNINNVLNLLPQNLLEEFESTSKDNIDKAINGFLNE
;
A
#
# COMPACT_ATOMS: atom_id res chain seq x y z
N ASP A 1 7.75 10.27 -6.67
CA ASP A 1 9.19 9.96 -6.72
C ASP A 1 9.60 9.26 -5.43
N PHE A 2 10.07 8.01 -5.53
CA PHE A 2 10.54 7.21 -4.39
C PHE A 2 11.67 7.87 -3.58
N ASN A 3 12.35 8.86 -4.14
CA ASN A 3 13.44 9.58 -3.47
C ASN A 3 12.95 10.73 -2.58
N SER A 4 11.72 11.22 -2.79
CA SER A 4 11.13 12.36 -2.08
C SER A 4 10.01 11.95 -1.09
N VAL A 5 9.88 10.67 -0.78
CA VAL A 5 8.91 10.14 0.18
C VAL A 5 9.40 10.36 1.62
N GLY A 6 8.51 10.69 2.55
CA GLY A 6 8.78 10.89 3.98
C GLY A 6 8.10 12.13 4.58
N GLU A 7 7.32 12.86 3.78
CA GLU A 7 6.67 14.10 4.21
C GLU A 7 5.19 14.18 3.76
N GLY A 8 4.53 13.03 3.56
CA GLY A 8 3.18 12.97 3.00
C GLY A 8 2.14 13.75 3.80
N ILE A 9 2.18 13.65 5.13
CA ILE A 9 1.27 14.39 6.01
C ILE A 9 1.55 15.88 5.93
N ALA A 10 2.83 16.30 6.06
CA ALA A 10 3.22 17.69 5.99
C ALA A 10 2.85 18.31 4.62
N ASN A 11 3.10 17.59 3.53
CA ASN A 11 2.71 18.03 2.19
C ASN A 11 1.20 18.13 2.02
N MET A 12 0.42 17.19 2.60
CA MET A 12 -1.04 17.23 2.60
C MET A 12 -1.56 18.46 3.33
N THR A 13 -1.11 18.69 4.57
CA THR A 13 -1.58 19.81 5.40
C THR A 13 -1.09 21.15 4.88
N GLN A 14 0.11 21.24 4.30
CA GLN A 14 0.60 22.43 3.63
C GLN A 14 -0.24 22.79 2.39
N LYS A 15 -0.60 21.81 1.60
CA LYS A 15 -1.38 22.01 0.37
C LYS A 15 -2.86 22.29 0.65
N PHE A 16 -3.39 21.73 1.73
CA PHE A 16 -4.78 21.81 2.14
C PHE A 16 -4.88 22.18 3.63
N PRO A 17 -4.52 23.41 4.01
CA PRO A 17 -4.46 23.84 5.42
C PRO A 17 -5.82 23.79 6.13
N GLU A 18 -6.93 23.85 5.37
CA GLU A 18 -8.29 23.69 5.89
C GLU A 18 -8.54 22.32 6.55
N ILE A 19 -7.70 21.32 6.30
CA ILE A 19 -7.80 20.00 6.93
C ILE A 19 -7.74 20.10 8.45
N HIS A 20 -6.90 20.96 9.00
CA HIS A 20 -6.81 21.20 10.46
C HIS A 20 -8.14 21.72 11.05
N GLN A 21 -8.92 22.47 10.28
CA GLN A 21 -10.20 22.98 10.75
C GLN A 21 -11.32 21.96 10.62
N ILE A 22 -11.41 21.27 9.47
CA ILE A 22 -12.49 20.33 9.21
C ILE A 22 -12.39 19.03 10.04
N LYS A 23 -11.18 18.59 10.41
CA LYS A 23 -10.99 17.38 11.23
C LYS A 23 -11.69 17.49 12.59
N ASP A 24 -11.76 18.71 13.15
CA ASP A 24 -12.33 18.95 14.47
C ASP A 24 -13.84 19.24 14.45
N GLN A 25 -14.41 19.44 13.27
CA GLN A 25 -15.83 19.75 13.08
C GLN A 25 -16.73 18.53 12.95
N ASP A 26 -16.22 17.40 12.45
CA ASP A 26 -16.99 16.18 12.19
C ASP A 26 -16.18 14.92 12.44
N GLU A 27 -16.68 14.06 13.33
CA GLU A 27 -16.04 12.79 13.69
C GLU A 27 -15.93 11.81 12.51
N ILE A 28 -16.79 11.91 11.51
CA ILE A 28 -16.70 11.07 10.29
C ILE A 28 -15.50 11.51 9.46
N ILE A 29 -15.32 12.82 9.28
CA ILE A 29 -14.17 13.38 8.56
C ILE A 29 -12.88 13.08 9.32
N LYS A 30 -12.87 13.26 10.64
CA LYS A 30 -11.73 12.91 11.49
C LYS A 30 -11.33 11.45 11.35
N THR A 31 -12.32 10.54 11.42
CA THR A 31 -12.09 9.10 11.26
C THR A 31 -11.50 8.78 9.88
N PHE A 32 -12.05 9.38 8.81
CA PHE A 32 -11.54 9.21 7.45
C PHE A 32 -10.10 9.71 7.31
N LEU A 33 -9.82 10.92 7.79
CA LEU A 33 -8.47 11.51 7.73
C LEU A 33 -7.46 10.71 8.55
N THR A 34 -7.85 10.17 9.71
CA THR A 34 -7.01 9.27 10.50
C THR A 34 -6.64 8.01 9.69
N GLY A 35 -7.61 7.39 9.01
CA GLY A 35 -7.35 6.26 8.10
C GLY A 35 -6.45 6.64 6.92
N TYR A 36 -6.63 7.83 6.36
CA TYR A 36 -5.79 8.32 5.27
C TYR A 36 -4.34 8.58 5.72
N VAL A 37 -4.15 9.19 6.89
CA VAL A 37 -2.83 9.36 7.52
C VAL A 37 -2.17 8.00 7.76
N THR A 38 -2.92 7.02 8.27
CA THR A 38 -2.42 5.65 8.45
C THR A 38 -1.87 5.07 7.15
N HIS A 39 -2.61 5.21 6.06
CA HIS A 39 -2.18 4.74 4.73
C HIS A 39 -0.89 5.45 4.26
N LEU A 40 -0.83 6.78 4.35
CA LEU A 40 0.37 7.53 3.96
C LEU A 40 1.61 7.07 4.73
N VAL A 41 1.49 6.91 6.05
CA VAL A 41 2.61 6.50 6.92
C VAL A 41 3.03 5.06 6.63
N LEU A 42 2.09 4.16 6.36
CA LEU A 42 2.39 2.78 6.02
C LEU A 42 3.20 2.69 4.72
N ASP A 43 2.76 3.40 3.68
CA ASP A 43 3.47 3.46 2.39
C ASP A 43 4.87 4.06 2.54
N GLU A 44 5.00 5.17 3.29
CA GLU A 44 6.29 5.80 3.55
C GLU A 44 7.23 4.88 4.34
N THR A 45 6.71 4.19 5.34
CA THR A 45 7.49 3.23 6.13
C THR A 45 7.98 2.09 5.22
N TRP A 46 7.12 1.53 4.36
CA TRP A 46 7.52 0.51 3.40
C TRP A 46 8.65 1.01 2.49
N ILE A 47 8.47 2.16 1.86
CA ILE A 47 9.44 2.72 0.92
C ILE A 47 10.78 2.99 1.59
N THR A 48 10.78 3.54 2.79
CA THR A 48 12.00 3.97 3.48
C THR A 48 12.73 2.83 4.19
N THR A 49 12.01 1.85 4.74
CA THR A 49 12.60 0.78 5.55
C THR A 49 12.80 -0.52 4.77
N VAL A 50 11.95 -0.80 3.78
CA VAL A 50 12.02 -2.04 2.98
C VAL A 50 12.56 -1.76 1.59
N PHE A 51 11.82 -0.98 0.78
CA PHE A 51 12.14 -0.83 -0.64
C PHE A 51 13.53 -0.20 -0.86
N ARG A 52 13.79 0.98 -0.31
CA ARG A 52 15.08 1.68 -0.51
C ARG A 52 16.26 0.90 0.06
N LYS A 53 16.09 0.24 1.21
CA LYS A 53 17.21 -0.47 1.86
C LYS A 53 17.57 -1.78 1.16
N HIS A 54 16.58 -2.51 0.65
CA HIS A 54 16.78 -3.88 0.20
C HIS A 54 16.55 -4.05 -1.31
N PHE A 55 15.44 -3.56 -1.86
CA PHE A 55 15.14 -3.74 -3.29
C PHE A 55 16.01 -2.88 -4.20
N SER A 56 16.40 -1.68 -3.76
CA SER A 56 17.32 -0.82 -4.49
C SER A 56 18.80 -1.21 -4.32
N ASN A 57 19.10 -2.26 -3.55
CA ASN A 57 20.46 -2.71 -3.29
C ASN A 57 20.91 -3.72 -4.35
N GLU A 58 21.81 -3.31 -5.24
CA GLU A 58 22.33 -4.13 -6.35
C GLU A 58 23.13 -5.36 -5.88
N ASN A 59 23.60 -5.39 -4.63
CA ASN A 59 24.23 -6.57 -4.04
C ASN A 59 23.22 -7.66 -3.68
N ILE A 60 21.97 -7.31 -3.48
CA ILE A 60 20.87 -8.24 -3.20
C ILE A 60 20.17 -8.61 -4.51
N PHE A 61 19.79 -7.59 -5.30
CA PHE A 61 19.09 -7.75 -6.56
C PHE A 61 19.88 -7.09 -7.70
N PRO A 62 20.44 -7.87 -8.63
CA PRO A 62 21.11 -7.32 -9.82
C PRO A 62 20.22 -6.36 -10.62
N LYS A 63 20.82 -5.40 -11.32
CA LYS A 63 20.10 -4.41 -12.16
C LYS A 63 19.13 -4.99 -13.17
N SER A 64 19.40 -6.20 -13.66
CA SER A 64 18.52 -6.93 -14.57
C SER A 64 17.29 -7.55 -13.89
N THR A 65 17.16 -7.44 -12.56
CA THR A 65 16.01 -7.98 -11.84
C THR A 65 14.85 -6.99 -11.88
N PRO A 66 13.65 -7.40 -12.31
CA PRO A 66 12.45 -6.56 -12.20
C PRO A 66 12.00 -6.34 -10.76
N ILE A 67 12.77 -5.53 -10.00
CA ILE A 67 12.59 -5.33 -8.55
C ILE A 67 11.19 -4.86 -8.18
N LEU A 68 10.51 -4.08 -9.03
CA LEU A 68 9.13 -3.64 -8.77
C LEU A 68 8.13 -4.80 -8.81
N VAL A 69 8.41 -5.86 -9.58
CA VAL A 69 7.58 -7.08 -9.57
C VAL A 69 7.80 -7.84 -8.27
N LEU A 70 9.07 -7.99 -7.84
CA LEU A 70 9.40 -8.66 -6.58
C LEU A 70 8.86 -7.90 -5.36
N ASP A 71 9.00 -6.58 -5.34
CA ASP A 71 8.43 -5.71 -4.31
C ASP A 71 6.92 -5.95 -4.18
N ARG A 72 6.21 -5.96 -5.30
CA ARG A 72 4.77 -6.24 -5.29
C ARG A 72 4.46 -7.67 -4.87
N ALA A 73 5.28 -8.65 -5.25
CA ALA A 73 5.09 -10.04 -4.85
C ALA A 73 5.20 -10.22 -3.32
N ILE A 74 6.14 -9.52 -2.65
CA ILE A 74 6.25 -9.54 -1.18
C ILE A 74 5.04 -8.87 -0.52
N GLN A 75 4.57 -7.73 -1.04
CA GLN A 75 3.35 -7.10 -0.52
C GLN A 75 2.15 -8.04 -0.66
N MET A 76 1.99 -8.72 -1.80
CA MET A 76 0.94 -9.73 -2.00
C MET A 76 1.10 -10.93 -1.07
N TYR A 77 2.33 -11.34 -0.76
CA TYR A 77 2.56 -12.38 0.24
C TYR A 77 2.03 -11.94 1.61
N MET A 78 2.32 -10.71 2.05
CA MET A 78 1.76 -10.17 3.29
C MET A 78 0.23 -10.12 3.22
N ASP A 79 -0.36 -9.60 2.14
CA ASP A 79 -1.80 -9.60 1.93
C ASP A 79 -2.41 -11.01 2.11
N SER A 80 -1.73 -12.04 1.60
CA SER A 80 -2.20 -13.43 1.70
C SER A 80 -2.29 -13.93 3.15
N GLN A 81 -1.37 -13.46 4.02
CA GLN A 81 -1.37 -13.87 5.43
C GLN A 81 -2.57 -13.27 6.20
N TYR A 82 -3.04 -12.09 5.80
CA TYR A 82 -4.13 -11.37 6.46
C TYR A 82 -5.47 -11.49 5.75
N TRP A 83 -5.55 -12.22 4.62
CA TRP A 83 -6.73 -12.24 3.76
C TRP A 83 -8.01 -12.60 4.48
N GLY A 84 -8.00 -13.63 5.32
CA GLY A 84 -9.18 -14.06 6.07
C GLY A 84 -9.74 -12.98 7.02
N SER A 85 -8.87 -12.13 7.58
CA SER A 85 -9.30 -11.01 8.42
C SER A 85 -9.87 -9.85 7.59
N ILE A 86 -9.33 -9.62 6.39
CA ILE A 86 -9.80 -8.60 5.45
C ILE A 86 -11.20 -8.98 4.91
N GLU A 87 -11.38 -10.23 4.52
CA GLU A 87 -12.65 -10.75 4.01
C GLU A 87 -13.82 -10.48 4.97
N SER A 88 -13.59 -10.63 6.28
CA SER A 88 -14.59 -10.35 7.31
C SER A 88 -15.02 -8.88 7.39
N LYS A 89 -14.30 -7.95 6.75
CA LYS A 89 -14.58 -6.51 6.76
C LYS A 89 -15.32 -6.01 5.52
N ILE A 90 -15.45 -6.82 4.48
CA ILE A 90 -16.04 -6.40 3.19
C ILE A 90 -17.44 -5.81 3.39
N GLU A 91 -18.30 -6.51 4.11
CA GLU A 91 -19.66 -6.04 4.38
C GLU A 91 -19.69 -4.68 5.10
N SER A 92 -18.76 -4.45 6.02
CA SER A 92 -18.64 -3.16 6.72
C SER A 92 -18.19 -2.04 5.78
N ILE A 93 -17.29 -2.34 4.84
CA ILE A 93 -16.82 -1.37 3.85
C ILE A 93 -17.97 -1.04 2.87
N GLU A 94 -18.72 -2.03 2.39
CA GLU A 94 -19.87 -1.83 1.49
C GLU A 94 -20.94 -0.95 2.10
N LYS A 95 -21.21 -1.14 3.40
CA LYS A 95 -22.23 -0.37 4.15
C LYS A 95 -21.73 1.00 4.62
N CYS A 96 -20.45 1.33 4.44
CA CYS A 96 -19.90 2.59 4.89
C CYS A 96 -20.54 3.77 4.13
N ASN A 97 -21.18 4.67 4.89
CA ASN A 97 -21.74 5.89 4.30
C ASN A 97 -20.66 6.97 4.23
N ILE A 98 -20.18 7.22 3.03
CA ILE A 98 -19.16 8.23 2.73
C ILE A 98 -19.74 9.54 2.17
N GLU A 99 -21.06 9.69 2.04
CA GLU A 99 -21.69 10.92 1.52
C GLU A 99 -21.38 12.16 2.37
N LYS A 100 -21.14 11.94 3.67
CA LYS A 100 -20.79 13.00 4.62
C LYS A 100 -19.32 13.37 4.61
N VAL A 101 -18.46 12.60 3.92
CA VAL A 101 -17.03 12.89 3.84
C VAL A 101 -16.83 13.98 2.80
N SER A 102 -16.58 15.21 3.24
CA SER A 102 -16.27 16.34 2.35
C SER A 102 -14.81 16.76 2.55
N LEU A 103 -14.00 16.57 1.53
CA LEU A 103 -12.56 16.82 1.56
C LEU A 103 -12.16 17.79 0.43
N PRO A 104 -11.16 18.67 0.66
CA PRO A 104 -10.74 19.64 -0.35
C PRO A 104 -10.03 19.02 -1.55
N PHE A 105 -9.53 17.77 -1.41
CA PHE A 105 -8.71 17.12 -2.42
C PHE A 105 -9.35 15.87 -3.04
N LEU A 106 -10.55 15.47 -2.59
CA LEU A 106 -11.19 14.25 -3.06
C LEU A 106 -12.72 14.41 -3.14
N SER A 107 -13.28 14.14 -4.31
CA SER A 107 -14.73 14.21 -4.50
C SER A 107 -15.45 12.99 -3.93
N ASN A 108 -16.70 13.18 -3.51
CA ASN A 108 -17.55 12.06 -3.05
C ASN A 108 -17.76 11.02 -4.15
N ASN A 109 -17.83 11.45 -5.41
CA ASN A 109 -17.93 10.51 -6.53
C ASN A 109 -16.70 9.59 -6.61
N SER A 110 -15.50 10.18 -6.54
CA SER A 110 -14.25 9.41 -6.54
C SER A 110 -14.13 8.47 -5.33
N LEU A 111 -14.63 8.89 -4.16
CA LEU A 111 -14.66 8.04 -2.96
C LEU A 111 -15.61 6.85 -3.14
N ASN A 112 -16.81 7.07 -3.70
CA ASN A 112 -17.77 6.01 -3.98
C ASN A 112 -17.21 5.02 -5.01
N GLU A 113 -16.67 5.50 -6.12
CA GLU A 113 -16.05 4.67 -7.14
C GLU A 113 -14.90 3.83 -6.56
N TRP A 114 -14.09 4.42 -5.69
CA TRP A 114 -12.97 3.74 -5.06
C TRP A 114 -13.43 2.68 -4.04
N ARG A 115 -14.43 2.99 -3.21
CA ARG A 115 -15.04 2.02 -2.29
C ARG A 115 -15.59 0.81 -3.06
N ASP A 116 -16.37 1.07 -4.11
CA ASP A 116 -16.99 0.02 -4.90
C ASP A 116 -15.94 -0.84 -5.62
N TRP A 117 -14.87 -0.19 -6.11
CA TRP A 117 -13.73 -0.90 -6.69
C TRP A 117 -13.02 -1.80 -5.66
N ILE A 118 -12.78 -1.30 -4.43
CA ILE A 118 -12.18 -2.07 -3.35
C ILE A 118 -13.05 -3.26 -2.98
N CYS A 119 -14.35 -3.06 -2.79
CA CYS A 119 -15.28 -4.14 -2.46
C CYS A 119 -15.28 -5.23 -3.55
N ASN A 120 -15.38 -4.84 -4.81
CA ASN A 120 -15.27 -5.76 -5.94
C ASN A 120 -13.94 -6.51 -5.96
N PHE A 121 -12.83 -5.80 -5.72
CA PHE A 121 -11.50 -6.39 -5.67
C PHE A 121 -11.36 -7.41 -4.53
N LEU A 122 -11.89 -7.11 -3.35
CA LEU A 122 -11.83 -8.00 -2.19
C LEU A 122 -12.74 -9.22 -2.39
N ASN A 123 -13.93 -9.05 -2.96
CA ASN A 123 -14.87 -10.14 -3.25
C ASN A 123 -14.33 -11.18 -4.23
N LEU A 124 -13.33 -10.83 -5.05
CA LEU A 124 -12.64 -11.80 -5.93
C LEU A 124 -11.74 -12.80 -5.18
N GLY A 125 -11.53 -12.61 -3.88
CA GLY A 125 -10.61 -13.42 -3.09
C GLY A 125 -9.14 -13.16 -3.42
N PHE A 126 -8.22 -13.75 -2.67
CA PHE A 126 -6.79 -13.67 -2.95
C PHE A 126 -6.42 -14.53 -4.16
N SER A 127 -5.57 -13.98 -5.05
CA SER A 127 -4.98 -14.74 -6.15
C SER A 127 -3.61 -14.16 -6.52
N TRP A 128 -2.61 -15.03 -6.67
CA TRP A 128 -1.29 -14.67 -7.20
C TRP A 128 -1.35 -14.13 -8.63
N ASP A 129 -2.37 -14.48 -9.41
CA ASP A 129 -2.57 -13.97 -10.79
C ASP A 129 -2.66 -12.45 -10.88
N ARG A 130 -2.99 -11.79 -9.76
CA ARG A 130 -2.98 -10.32 -9.66
C ARG A 130 -1.61 -9.70 -9.97
N LEU A 131 -0.52 -10.47 -9.80
CA LEU A 131 0.81 -10.03 -10.16
C LEU A 131 0.94 -9.72 -11.67
N ASN A 132 0.17 -10.42 -12.53
CA ASN A 132 0.11 -10.10 -13.95
C ASN A 132 -0.45 -8.70 -14.23
N PHE A 133 -1.43 -8.25 -13.45
CA PHE A 133 -1.96 -6.90 -13.57
C PHE A 133 -0.90 -5.86 -13.20
N MET A 134 -0.13 -6.12 -12.14
CA MET A 134 0.95 -5.23 -11.72
C MET A 134 2.09 -5.20 -12.74
N ALA A 135 2.46 -6.34 -13.31
CA ALA A 135 3.46 -6.40 -14.39
C ALA A 135 3.03 -5.59 -15.62
N LYS A 136 1.75 -5.62 -15.99
CA LYS A 136 1.20 -4.79 -17.08
C LYS A 136 1.30 -3.30 -16.77
N ARG A 137 1.06 -2.89 -15.53
CA ARG A 137 1.25 -1.49 -15.10
C ARG A 137 2.72 -1.07 -15.15
N ILE A 138 3.62 -1.89 -14.63
CA ILE A 138 5.07 -1.64 -14.63
C ILE A 138 5.58 -1.52 -16.07
N SER A 139 5.09 -2.36 -16.97
CA SER A 139 5.50 -2.36 -18.38
C SER A 139 4.85 -1.26 -19.23
N ASN A 140 3.93 -0.45 -18.67
CA ASN A 140 3.07 0.48 -19.41
C ASN A 140 2.38 -0.17 -20.64
N GLY A 141 1.98 -1.44 -20.50
CA GLY A 141 1.37 -2.22 -21.57
C GLY A 141 2.31 -2.75 -22.63
N ASN A 142 3.63 -2.54 -22.49
CA ASN A 142 4.62 -3.13 -23.41
C ASN A 142 4.79 -4.61 -23.14
N ALA A 143 4.29 -5.46 -24.03
CA ALA A 143 4.33 -6.92 -23.89
C ALA A 143 5.77 -7.50 -23.95
N GLN A 144 6.74 -6.75 -24.47
CA GLN A 144 8.15 -7.17 -24.57
C GLN A 144 8.99 -6.71 -23.36
N HIS A 145 8.38 -5.98 -22.43
CA HIS A 145 9.06 -5.53 -21.21
C HIS A 145 9.42 -6.73 -20.32
N GLU A 146 10.61 -6.73 -19.75
CA GLU A 146 11.17 -7.82 -18.92
C GLU A 146 10.27 -8.24 -17.74
N ALA A 147 9.48 -7.33 -17.20
CA ALA A 147 8.51 -7.63 -16.14
C ALA A 147 7.49 -8.70 -16.53
N ILE A 148 7.13 -8.80 -17.84
CA ILE A 148 6.11 -9.75 -18.30
C ILE A 148 6.60 -11.20 -18.21
N PRO A 149 7.69 -11.62 -18.92
CA PRO A 149 8.20 -12.99 -18.82
C PRO A 149 8.69 -13.31 -17.40
N PHE A 150 9.26 -12.34 -16.69
CA PHE A 150 9.65 -12.53 -15.29
C PHE A 150 8.46 -12.93 -14.41
N THR A 151 7.34 -12.20 -14.52
CA THR A 151 6.12 -12.48 -13.77
C THR A 151 5.55 -13.85 -14.12
N GLN A 152 5.54 -14.24 -15.39
CA GLN A 152 5.09 -15.58 -15.81
C GLN A 152 5.93 -16.68 -15.18
N ASN A 153 7.25 -16.53 -15.15
CA ASN A 153 8.16 -17.47 -14.51
C ASN A 153 7.93 -17.51 -12.99
N PHE A 154 7.72 -16.35 -12.36
CA PHE A 154 7.41 -16.27 -10.93
C PHE A 154 6.10 -17.01 -10.60
N LEU A 155 5.07 -16.85 -11.42
CA LEU A 155 3.75 -17.46 -11.21
C LEU A 155 3.72 -18.97 -11.52
N ALA A 156 4.75 -19.54 -12.13
CA ALA A 156 4.85 -20.98 -12.30
C ALA A 156 4.92 -21.74 -10.95
N ASP A 157 5.57 -21.15 -9.94
CA ASP A 157 5.56 -21.61 -8.55
C ASP A 157 5.71 -20.42 -7.61
N PRO A 158 4.64 -19.68 -7.33
CA PRO A 158 4.71 -18.44 -6.56
C PRO A 158 5.17 -18.65 -5.12
N ILE A 159 4.85 -19.80 -4.51
CA ILE A 159 5.24 -20.10 -3.12
C ILE A 159 6.74 -20.36 -3.03
N GLN A 160 7.29 -21.18 -3.92
CA GLN A 160 8.74 -21.42 -3.94
C GLN A 160 9.49 -20.12 -4.29
N ASN A 161 8.99 -19.36 -5.25
CA ASN A 161 9.65 -18.14 -5.69
C ASN A 161 9.62 -17.03 -4.65
N ILE A 162 8.52 -16.88 -3.90
CA ILE A 162 8.49 -15.92 -2.78
C ILE A 162 9.45 -16.34 -1.66
N ASN A 163 9.55 -17.64 -1.34
CA ASN A 163 10.52 -18.13 -0.36
C ASN A 163 11.97 -17.86 -0.80
N ASN A 164 12.27 -18.02 -2.09
CA ASN A 164 13.59 -17.69 -2.63
C ASN A 164 13.93 -16.21 -2.44
N VAL A 165 12.96 -15.32 -2.68
CA VAL A 165 13.14 -13.86 -2.47
C VAL A 165 13.32 -13.54 -0.99
N LEU A 166 12.49 -14.09 -0.11
CA LEU A 166 12.58 -13.88 1.34
C LEU A 166 13.92 -14.35 1.91
N ASN A 167 14.50 -15.44 1.38
CA ASN A 167 15.82 -15.92 1.79
C ASN A 167 16.99 -14.98 1.42
N LEU A 168 16.79 -14.03 0.48
CA LEU A 168 17.77 -12.99 0.14
C LEU A 168 17.67 -11.77 1.06
N LEU A 169 16.61 -11.66 1.82
CA LEU A 169 16.30 -10.54 2.70
C LEU A 169 16.60 -10.89 4.16
N PRO A 170 16.77 -9.92 5.07
CA PRO A 170 16.88 -10.20 6.50
C PRO A 170 15.67 -11.02 7.00
N GLN A 171 15.92 -12.04 7.82
CA GLN A 171 14.88 -12.99 8.27
C GLN A 171 13.72 -12.32 9.01
N ASN A 172 13.98 -11.24 9.73
CA ASN A 172 13.03 -10.49 10.55
C ASN A 172 12.48 -9.24 9.83
N LEU A 173 12.76 -9.06 8.52
CA LEU A 173 12.43 -7.83 7.79
C LEU A 173 10.94 -7.47 7.86
N LEU A 174 10.05 -8.43 7.66
CA LEU A 174 8.61 -8.17 7.64
C LEU A 174 8.07 -7.90 9.05
N GLU A 175 8.57 -8.59 10.07
CA GLU A 175 8.24 -8.33 11.48
C GLU A 175 8.72 -6.96 11.93
N GLU A 176 9.94 -6.57 11.56
CA GLU A 176 10.48 -5.23 11.82
C GLU A 176 9.66 -4.15 11.10
N PHE A 177 9.27 -4.40 9.86
CA PHE A 177 8.39 -3.48 9.12
C PHE A 177 7.05 -3.29 9.83
N GLU A 178 6.39 -4.37 10.25
CA GLU A 178 5.11 -4.31 10.97
C GLU A 178 5.22 -3.54 12.28
N SER A 179 6.26 -3.83 13.07
CA SER A 179 6.51 -3.13 14.34
C SER A 179 6.80 -1.64 14.12
N THR A 180 7.69 -1.34 13.18
CA THR A 180 8.05 0.05 12.85
C THR A 180 6.87 0.83 12.29
N SER A 181 6.05 0.20 11.45
CA SER A 181 4.85 0.80 10.89
C SER A 181 3.85 1.16 11.98
N LYS A 182 3.62 0.27 12.94
CA LYS A 182 2.74 0.53 14.08
C LYS A 182 3.22 1.74 14.89
N ASP A 183 4.51 1.77 15.26
CA ASP A 183 5.08 2.88 16.02
C ASP A 183 4.99 4.22 15.25
N ASN A 184 5.24 4.19 13.94
CA ASN A 184 5.17 5.39 13.10
C ASN A 184 3.71 5.86 12.94
N ILE A 185 2.77 4.95 12.75
CA ILE A 185 1.34 5.26 12.66
C ILE A 185 0.85 5.87 13.96
N ASP A 186 1.16 5.28 15.12
CA ASP A 186 0.75 5.79 16.42
C ASP A 186 1.29 7.22 16.67
N LYS A 187 2.56 7.47 16.34
CA LYS A 187 3.16 8.81 16.43
C LYS A 187 2.48 9.81 15.49
N ALA A 188 2.26 9.41 14.25
CA ALA A 188 1.67 10.27 13.23
C ALA A 188 0.21 10.63 13.54
N ILE A 189 -0.59 9.67 13.98
CA ILE A 189 -1.98 9.90 14.38
C ILE A 189 -2.03 10.83 15.59
N ASN A 190 -1.21 10.57 16.63
CA ASN A 190 -1.15 11.43 17.81
C ASN A 190 -0.71 12.87 17.47
N GLY A 191 0.29 13.03 16.58
CA GLY A 191 0.68 14.34 16.07
C GLY A 191 -0.45 15.02 15.32
N PHE A 192 -1.01 14.36 14.31
CA PHE A 192 -2.08 14.89 13.47
C PHE A 192 -3.36 15.27 14.24
N LEU A 193 -3.73 14.51 15.28
CA LEU A 193 -4.93 14.79 16.07
C LEU A 193 -4.73 15.91 17.10
N ASN A 194 -3.50 16.23 17.50
CA ASN A 194 -3.19 17.26 18.51
C ASN A 194 -2.72 18.59 17.92
N GLU A 195 -2.49 18.68 16.62
CA GLU A 195 -2.26 19.92 15.88
C GLU A 195 -3.57 20.61 15.51
#